data_258bf3c7cafbac5b0d8f9fb78e2b21ea
#
_entry.id   258bf3c7cafbac5b0d8f9fb78e2b21ea
#
_cell.length_a   1.000
_cell.length_b   1.000
_cell.length_c   1.000
_cell.angle_alpha   90.00
_cell.angle_beta   90.00
_cell.angle_gamma   90.00
#
_symmetry.space_group_name_H-M   'P 1'
#
loop_
_entity.id
_entity.type
_entity.pdbx_description
1 polymer ?
#
loop_
_entity_poly.entity_id
_entity_poly.type
_entity_poly.pdbx_seq_one_letter_code
_entity_poly.pdbx_strand_id
1 'polypeptide(L)'
;MFTSRHVKHSRLLLRHARKYLRYKDDRLSASDREQIGAEMKNLREALRDRDRERIHSAADTLDKTLHRLTPVTWESHWRENCEVILVAIVVAVGIRSHFLQPFKIPTGSMQPTLNGIIGHPSTEPPPNILRQIGDFIVLGRNYINVVSREDDQVFEIAPKKVLFFFTFSRVICQRQNFLVYAPPDTLSHDFNVLPGRIYHRGEIIARGAIDTGDQVFVDKFTYNFVKPHRGDVFVFRTNHIPGIREDPEAGSPFYIKRLAGLPGDTLRIDPPFLYVNDKKAEGYGFERVMSAKPPYRGYALGHEYLSQSARSYTVPKDGYFALGDNSYNSYDSRYWGPVLDVNLVGRGLLVYWPFYPHWGLIR
;
A
#
# COMPACT_ATOMS: atom_id res chain seq x y z
N MET A 1 -5.91 26.22 41.50
CA MET A 1 -6.42 25.45 42.65
C MET A 1 -6.20 23.95 42.33
N PHE A 2 -5.10 23.36 42.82
CA PHE A 2 -4.74 21.97 42.53
C PHE A 2 -5.69 21.03 43.28
N THR A 3 -6.56 20.34 42.56
CA THR A 3 -7.38 19.28 43.13
C THR A 3 -6.49 18.12 43.59
N SER A 4 -6.58 17.77 44.88
CA SER A 4 -5.83 16.65 45.48
C SER A 4 -5.95 15.39 44.60
N ARG A 5 -4.84 14.62 44.45
CA ARG A 5 -4.78 13.39 43.65
C ARG A 5 -5.88 12.40 44.02
N HIS A 6 -6.25 12.34 45.28
CA HIS A 6 -7.33 11.49 45.79
C HIS A 6 -8.72 11.90 45.29
N VAL A 7 -9.04 13.19 45.28
CA VAL A 7 -10.31 13.70 44.77
C VAL A 7 -10.46 13.42 43.27
N LYS A 8 -9.36 13.52 42.52
CA LYS A 8 -9.36 13.20 41.09
C LYS A 8 -9.61 11.72 40.85
N HIS A 9 -8.98 10.86 41.63
CA HIS A 9 -9.17 9.40 41.58
C HIS A 9 -10.62 9.00 41.94
N SER A 10 -11.17 9.53 43.03
CA SER A 10 -12.56 9.23 43.46
C SER A 10 -13.61 9.70 42.44
N ARG A 11 -13.37 10.83 41.76
CA ARG A 11 -14.24 11.27 40.66
C ARG A 11 -14.15 10.36 39.43
N LEU A 12 -12.98 9.80 39.15
CA LEU A 12 -12.79 8.82 38.09
C LEU A 12 -13.54 7.53 38.41
N LEU A 13 -13.41 7.04 39.64
CA LEU A 13 -14.12 5.88 40.13
C LEU A 13 -15.65 6.00 40.01
N LEU A 14 -16.20 7.17 40.37
CA LEU A 14 -17.64 7.46 40.17
C LEU A 14 -18.06 7.43 38.70
N ARG A 15 -17.20 7.84 37.80
CA ARG A 15 -17.47 7.75 36.35
C ARG A 15 -17.47 6.30 35.89
N HIS A 16 -16.52 5.51 36.39
CA HIS A 16 -16.43 4.08 36.09
C HIS A 16 -17.64 3.31 36.63
N ALA A 17 -18.03 3.53 37.88
CA ALA A 17 -19.22 2.92 38.48
C ALA A 17 -20.49 3.25 37.68
N ARG A 18 -20.66 4.51 37.24
CA ARG A 18 -21.81 4.92 36.42
C ARG A 18 -21.80 4.25 35.04
N LYS A 19 -20.62 4.13 34.42
CA LYS A 19 -20.46 3.44 33.14
C LYS A 19 -20.75 1.95 33.30
N TYR A 20 -20.29 1.36 34.40
CA TYR A 20 -20.51 -0.03 34.72
C TYR A 20 -22.02 -0.36 34.89
N LEU A 21 -22.75 0.45 35.66
CA LEU A 21 -24.20 0.30 35.81
C LEU A 21 -24.94 0.37 34.46
N ARG A 22 -24.56 1.28 33.57
CA ARG A 22 -25.19 1.39 32.25
C ARG A 22 -24.86 0.22 31.32
N TYR A 23 -23.64 -0.33 31.41
CA TYR A 23 -23.18 -1.36 30.49
C TYR A 23 -23.61 -2.78 30.94
N LYS A 24 -23.89 -2.96 32.24
CA LYS A 24 -24.23 -4.27 32.84
C LYS A 24 -25.65 -4.31 33.40
N ASP A 25 -26.48 -3.35 33.01
CA ASP A 25 -27.83 -3.21 33.56
C ASP A 25 -28.69 -4.47 33.42
N ASP A 26 -28.52 -5.19 32.30
CA ASP A 26 -29.18 -6.45 31.99
C ASP A 26 -28.67 -7.67 32.78
N ARG A 27 -27.48 -7.58 33.41
CA ARG A 27 -26.80 -8.68 34.09
C ARG A 27 -26.67 -8.51 35.58
N LEU A 28 -26.93 -7.32 36.10
CA LEU A 28 -26.85 -7.02 37.54
C LEU A 28 -28.16 -7.37 38.24
N SER A 29 -28.05 -8.00 39.41
CA SER A 29 -29.20 -8.19 40.26
C SER A 29 -29.75 -6.84 40.80
N ALA A 30 -31.03 -6.78 41.16
CA ALA A 30 -31.61 -5.57 41.72
C ALA A 30 -30.86 -5.11 42.98
N SER A 31 -30.44 -6.06 43.82
CA SER A 31 -29.68 -5.79 45.03
C SER A 31 -28.28 -5.20 44.76
N ASP A 32 -27.56 -5.72 43.74
CA ASP A 32 -26.23 -5.18 43.38
C ASP A 32 -26.32 -3.76 42.81
N ARG A 33 -27.37 -3.47 42.04
CA ARG A 33 -27.62 -2.10 41.53
C ARG A 33 -27.89 -1.13 42.68
N GLU A 34 -28.71 -1.54 43.64
CA GLU A 34 -29.05 -0.72 44.80
C GLU A 34 -27.81 -0.50 45.67
N GLN A 35 -26.99 -1.52 45.90
CA GLN A 35 -25.73 -1.43 46.63
C GLN A 35 -24.77 -0.44 45.97
N ILE A 36 -24.48 -0.61 44.66
CA ILE A 36 -23.58 0.32 43.90
C ILE A 36 -24.14 1.74 43.95
N GLY A 37 -25.47 1.89 43.79
CA GLY A 37 -26.14 3.17 43.86
C GLY A 37 -25.95 3.87 45.19
N ALA A 38 -26.12 3.15 46.31
CA ALA A 38 -25.92 3.66 47.68
C ALA A 38 -24.44 4.05 47.90
N GLU A 39 -23.49 3.18 47.52
CA GLU A 39 -22.05 3.44 47.67
C GLU A 39 -21.60 4.66 46.82
N MET A 40 -22.12 4.81 45.60
CA MET A 40 -21.88 5.98 44.76
C MET A 40 -22.43 7.27 45.37
N LYS A 41 -23.58 7.20 46.06
CA LYS A 41 -24.16 8.33 46.76
C LYS A 41 -23.30 8.69 47.98
N ASN A 42 -22.89 7.72 48.77
CA ASN A 42 -22.00 7.93 49.91
C ASN A 42 -20.65 8.60 49.47
N LEU A 43 -20.03 8.12 48.41
CA LEU A 43 -18.80 8.72 47.89
C LEU A 43 -19.01 10.16 47.36
N ARG A 44 -20.18 10.49 46.78
CA ARG A 44 -20.51 11.87 46.37
C ARG A 44 -20.68 12.80 47.57
N GLU A 45 -21.33 12.33 48.65
CA GLU A 45 -21.49 13.08 49.88
C GLU A 45 -20.14 13.32 50.53
N ALA A 46 -19.29 12.32 50.68
CA ALA A 46 -17.92 12.47 51.17
C ALA A 46 -17.10 13.48 50.36
N LEU A 47 -17.23 13.45 49.05
CA LEU A 47 -16.55 14.42 48.15
C LEU A 47 -17.08 15.84 48.32
N ARG A 48 -18.36 16.05 48.69
CA ARG A 48 -19.00 17.34 48.98
C ARG A 48 -18.51 17.89 50.29
N ASP A 49 -18.43 17.02 51.31
CA ASP A 49 -18.00 17.37 52.66
C ASP A 49 -16.49 17.65 52.75
N ARG A 50 -15.72 17.26 51.70
CA ARG A 50 -14.26 17.36 51.61
C ARG A 50 -13.50 16.67 52.72
N ASP A 51 -14.13 15.67 53.37
CA ASP A 51 -13.52 14.86 54.39
C ASP A 51 -12.64 13.76 53.75
N ARG A 52 -11.33 13.85 53.97
CA ARG A 52 -10.33 13.02 53.33
C ARG A 52 -10.45 11.53 53.74
N GLU A 53 -10.74 11.25 55.01
CA GLU A 53 -10.85 9.88 55.49
C GLU A 53 -12.15 9.21 55.00
N ARG A 54 -13.25 9.95 55.02
CA ARG A 54 -14.53 9.49 54.45
C ARG A 54 -14.43 9.26 52.94
N ILE A 55 -13.72 10.13 52.19
CA ILE A 55 -13.51 9.94 50.76
C ILE A 55 -12.72 8.66 50.50
N HIS A 56 -11.67 8.41 51.27
CA HIS A 56 -10.83 7.21 51.09
C HIS A 56 -11.62 5.95 51.40
N SER A 57 -12.32 5.90 52.57
CA SER A 57 -13.13 4.74 52.97
C SER A 57 -14.28 4.46 51.99
N ALA A 58 -15.02 5.47 51.55
CA ALA A 58 -16.10 5.33 50.59
C ALA A 58 -15.63 4.92 49.20
N ALA A 59 -14.45 5.41 48.76
CA ALA A 59 -13.86 5.00 47.51
C ALA A 59 -13.37 3.55 47.54
N ASP A 60 -12.73 3.12 48.64
CA ASP A 60 -12.27 1.75 48.82
C ASP A 60 -13.44 0.75 48.86
N THR A 61 -14.55 1.10 49.54
CA THR A 61 -15.77 0.29 49.56
C THR A 61 -16.36 0.13 48.15
N LEU A 62 -16.54 1.20 47.42
CA LEU A 62 -17.07 1.17 46.06
C LEU A 62 -16.15 0.38 45.12
N ASP A 63 -14.85 0.55 45.23
CA ASP A 63 -13.86 -0.17 44.41
C ASP A 63 -13.89 -1.68 44.67
N LYS A 64 -13.93 -2.08 45.94
CA LYS A 64 -14.09 -3.51 46.33
C LYS A 64 -15.39 -4.12 45.82
N THR A 65 -16.49 -3.39 45.88
CA THR A 65 -17.77 -3.85 45.32
C THR A 65 -17.71 -4.02 43.81
N LEU A 66 -17.14 -3.05 43.10
CA LEU A 66 -16.97 -3.18 41.66
C LEU A 66 -16.04 -4.33 41.27
N HIS A 67 -14.93 -4.52 42.00
CA HIS A 67 -14.02 -5.65 41.77
C HIS A 67 -14.68 -7.02 42.04
N ARG A 68 -15.49 -7.12 43.10
CA ARG A 68 -16.25 -8.33 43.39
C ARG A 68 -17.23 -8.70 42.27
N LEU A 69 -17.89 -7.70 41.70
CA LEU A 69 -18.89 -7.88 40.65
C LEU A 69 -18.28 -8.00 39.24
N THR A 70 -17.02 -7.67 39.11
CA THR A 70 -16.25 -7.78 37.83
C THR A 70 -15.00 -8.61 38.05
N PRO A 71 -15.13 -9.93 38.32
CA PRO A 71 -13.94 -10.76 38.41
C PRO A 71 -13.22 -10.72 37.07
N VAL A 72 -11.94 -10.40 37.11
CA VAL A 72 -11.06 -10.43 35.93
C VAL A 72 -10.82 -11.89 35.58
N THR A 73 -11.62 -12.40 34.65
CA THR A 73 -11.46 -13.78 34.14
C THR A 73 -10.60 -13.74 32.87
N TRP A 74 -9.97 -14.87 32.53
CA TRP A 74 -9.28 -15.07 31.25
C TRP A 74 -10.18 -14.71 30.04
N GLU A 75 -11.46 -15.05 30.12
CA GLU A 75 -12.46 -14.71 29.09
C GLU A 75 -12.68 -13.19 28.94
N SER A 76 -12.56 -12.43 30.05
CA SER A 76 -12.64 -10.96 30.00
C SER A 76 -11.47 -10.34 29.21
N HIS A 77 -10.26 -10.80 29.46
CA HIS A 77 -9.07 -10.33 28.74
C HIS A 77 -9.11 -10.72 27.26
N TRP A 78 -9.50 -11.97 26.96
CA TRP A 78 -9.62 -12.41 25.58
C TRP A 78 -10.67 -11.58 24.82
N ARG A 79 -11.83 -11.36 25.42
CA ARG A 79 -12.90 -10.57 24.80
C ARG A 79 -12.48 -9.12 24.57
N GLU A 80 -11.81 -8.49 25.54
CA GLU A 80 -11.30 -7.13 25.42
C GLU A 80 -10.27 -7.02 24.28
N ASN A 81 -9.35 -7.96 24.17
CA ASN A 81 -8.38 -8.01 23.08
C ASN A 81 -9.07 -8.23 21.74
N CYS A 82 -10.06 -9.11 21.64
CA CYS A 82 -10.85 -9.31 20.42
C CYS A 82 -11.61 -8.04 20.00
N GLU A 83 -12.20 -7.32 20.95
CA GLU A 83 -12.90 -6.06 20.68
C GLU A 83 -11.94 -5.00 20.15
N VAL A 84 -10.76 -4.83 20.77
CA VAL A 84 -9.73 -3.91 20.31
C VAL A 84 -9.24 -4.28 18.91
N ILE A 85 -8.97 -5.56 18.65
CA ILE A 85 -8.55 -6.04 17.33
C ILE A 85 -9.65 -5.80 16.30
N LEU A 86 -10.90 -6.09 16.60
CA LEU A 86 -12.02 -5.87 15.69
C LEU A 86 -12.17 -4.39 15.33
N VAL A 87 -12.13 -3.50 16.32
CA VAL A 87 -12.19 -2.04 16.09
C VAL A 87 -11.00 -1.59 15.23
N ALA A 88 -9.80 -2.08 15.52
CA ALA A 88 -8.62 -1.74 14.73
C ALA A 88 -8.75 -2.20 13.25
N ILE A 89 -9.29 -3.41 13.03
CA ILE A 89 -9.56 -3.93 11.68
C ILE A 89 -10.59 -3.04 10.95
N VAL A 90 -11.71 -2.72 11.60
CA VAL A 90 -12.77 -1.89 11.00
C VAL A 90 -12.23 -0.51 10.61
N VAL A 91 -11.46 0.12 11.52
CA VAL A 91 -10.83 1.42 11.26
C VAL A 91 -9.82 1.31 10.12
N ALA A 92 -8.95 0.29 10.13
CA ALA A 92 -7.96 0.07 9.09
C ALA A 92 -8.60 -0.17 7.71
N VAL A 93 -9.66 -0.99 7.65
CA VAL A 93 -10.43 -1.23 6.42
C VAL A 93 -11.13 0.05 5.95
N GLY A 94 -11.70 0.84 6.85
CA GLY A 94 -12.33 2.11 6.55
C GLY A 94 -11.33 3.11 5.94
N ILE A 95 -10.16 3.26 6.56
CA ILE A 95 -9.08 4.13 6.05
C ILE A 95 -8.63 3.64 4.66
N ARG A 96 -8.37 2.35 4.51
CA ARG A 96 -7.95 1.75 3.24
C ARG A 96 -8.99 1.94 2.13
N SER A 97 -10.27 1.82 2.44
CA SER A 97 -11.34 1.89 1.43
C SER A 97 -11.57 3.31 0.92
N HIS A 98 -11.46 4.31 1.79
CA HIS A 98 -11.92 5.68 1.48
C HIS A 98 -10.82 6.74 1.44
N PHE A 99 -9.70 6.54 2.15
CA PHE A 99 -8.68 7.57 2.28
C PHE A 99 -7.36 7.19 1.61
N LEU A 100 -6.64 6.22 2.15
CA LEU A 100 -5.29 5.86 1.74
C LEU A 100 -5.20 4.37 1.44
N GLN A 101 -4.89 4.04 0.21
CA GLN A 101 -4.71 2.64 -0.19
C GLN A 101 -3.24 2.37 -0.54
N PRO A 102 -2.61 1.34 0.08
CA PRO A 102 -1.28 0.92 -0.31
C PRO A 102 -1.33 0.15 -1.64
N PHE A 103 -0.39 0.48 -2.53
CA PHE A 103 -0.15 -0.22 -3.80
C PHE A 103 1.33 -0.57 -3.92
N LYS A 104 1.62 -1.66 -4.61
CA LYS A 104 2.96 -2.06 -5.02
C LYS A 104 3.12 -1.81 -6.51
N ILE A 105 4.25 -1.25 -6.91
CA ILE A 105 4.56 -0.99 -8.32
C ILE A 105 5.23 -2.24 -8.92
N PRO A 106 4.57 -2.96 -9.83
CA PRO A 106 5.15 -4.17 -10.39
C PRO A 106 6.06 -3.93 -11.58
N THR A 107 5.83 -2.87 -12.37
CA THR A 107 6.46 -2.64 -13.67
C THR A 107 7.31 -1.37 -13.71
N GLY A 108 8.28 -1.34 -14.62
CA GLY A 108 9.19 -0.21 -14.79
C GLY A 108 8.65 0.96 -15.63
N SER A 109 7.35 1.03 -15.93
CA SER A 109 6.78 2.05 -16.84
C SER A 109 6.88 3.48 -16.32
N MET A 110 7.06 3.66 -15.01
CA MET A 110 7.24 4.96 -14.36
C MET A 110 8.69 5.23 -13.93
N GLN A 111 9.62 4.36 -14.30
CA GLN A 111 11.03 4.59 -14.03
C GLN A 111 11.54 5.84 -14.75
N PRO A 112 12.48 6.56 -14.16
CA PRO A 112 13.08 6.37 -12.85
C PRO A 112 12.33 7.07 -11.71
N THR A 113 11.13 7.58 -11.93
CA THR A 113 10.33 8.27 -10.89
C THR A 113 9.82 7.28 -9.85
N LEU A 114 9.38 6.11 -10.30
CA LEU A 114 8.96 4.98 -9.45
C LEU A 114 9.55 3.70 -10.03
N ASN A 115 10.18 2.91 -9.18
CA ASN A 115 10.73 1.62 -9.59
C ASN A 115 9.68 0.51 -9.53
N GLY A 116 9.64 -0.28 -10.59
CA GLY A 116 9.01 -1.60 -10.57
C GLY A 116 9.90 -2.66 -9.95
N ILE A 117 9.48 -3.91 -10.07
CA ILE A 117 10.30 -5.05 -9.68
C ILE A 117 11.43 -5.17 -10.71
N ILE A 118 12.69 -5.26 -10.23
CA ILE A 118 13.88 -5.33 -11.06
C ILE A 118 14.75 -6.49 -10.59
N GLY A 119 15.14 -7.35 -11.52
CA GLY A 119 16.12 -8.41 -11.30
C GLY A 119 17.54 -7.90 -11.58
N HIS A 120 18.47 -8.27 -10.72
CA HIS A 120 19.91 -8.01 -10.86
C HIS A 120 20.64 -9.36 -10.87
N PRO A 121 20.81 -10.01 -12.04
CA PRO A 121 21.52 -11.27 -12.13
C PRO A 121 22.99 -11.09 -11.71
N SER A 122 23.51 -12.09 -11.01
CA SER A 122 24.90 -12.11 -10.54
C SER A 122 25.46 -13.53 -10.59
N THR A 123 26.76 -13.64 -10.80
CA THR A 123 27.48 -14.90 -10.66
C THR A 123 27.93 -15.15 -9.24
N GLU A 124 28.00 -14.10 -8.42
CA GLU A 124 28.42 -14.18 -7.04
C GLU A 124 27.33 -14.77 -6.15
N PRO A 125 27.68 -15.55 -5.13
CA PRO A 125 26.72 -16.04 -4.16
C PRO A 125 26.10 -14.89 -3.35
N PRO A 126 24.87 -15.08 -2.80
CA PRO A 126 24.26 -14.08 -1.94
C PRO A 126 25.18 -13.69 -0.77
N PRO A 127 25.14 -12.42 -0.35
CA PRO A 127 25.93 -11.95 0.79
C PRO A 127 25.47 -12.60 2.10
N ASN A 128 26.19 -12.31 3.18
CA ASN A 128 25.80 -12.82 4.50
C ASN A 128 24.40 -12.35 4.92
N ILE A 129 23.76 -13.11 5.81
CA ILE A 129 22.36 -12.91 6.21
C ILE A 129 22.09 -11.51 6.80
N LEU A 130 23.06 -10.93 7.52
CA LEU A 130 22.89 -9.60 8.10
C LEU A 130 22.79 -8.52 7.03
N ARG A 131 23.60 -8.63 5.96
CA ARG A 131 23.53 -7.74 4.81
C ARG A 131 22.23 -7.95 4.03
N GLN A 132 21.78 -9.20 3.85
CA GLN A 132 20.51 -9.48 3.20
C GLN A 132 19.34 -8.81 3.94
N ILE A 133 19.30 -8.88 5.28
CA ILE A 133 18.28 -8.22 6.10
C ILE A 133 18.38 -6.69 5.95
N GLY A 134 19.57 -6.13 6.00
CA GLY A 134 19.81 -4.69 5.81
C GLY A 134 19.33 -4.21 4.44
N ASP A 135 19.73 -4.92 3.37
CA ASP A 135 19.35 -4.61 2.00
C ASP A 135 17.83 -4.77 1.78
N PHE A 136 17.19 -5.76 2.42
CA PHE A 136 15.75 -5.89 2.39
C PHE A 136 15.04 -4.70 3.03
N ILE A 137 15.45 -4.29 4.23
CA ILE A 137 14.82 -3.18 4.95
C ILE A 137 14.99 -1.86 4.18
N VAL A 138 16.22 -1.55 3.74
CA VAL A 138 16.55 -0.25 3.15
C VAL A 138 16.20 -0.16 1.68
N LEU A 139 16.55 -1.19 0.89
CA LEU A 139 16.45 -1.21 -0.57
C LEU A 139 15.25 -2.02 -1.07
N GLY A 140 14.55 -2.75 -0.21
CA GLY A 140 13.55 -3.73 -0.64
C GLY A 140 14.14 -4.90 -1.42
N ARG A 141 15.40 -5.22 -1.22
CA ARG A 141 16.18 -6.17 -2.02
C ARG A 141 16.17 -7.55 -1.41
N ASN A 142 15.75 -8.54 -2.19
CA ASN A 142 15.82 -9.95 -1.85
C ASN A 142 16.88 -10.64 -2.70
N TYR A 143 17.50 -11.67 -2.15
CA TYR A 143 18.50 -12.46 -2.85
C TYR A 143 17.95 -13.83 -3.21
N ILE A 144 18.24 -14.27 -4.43
CA ILE A 144 17.89 -15.60 -4.92
C ILE A 144 19.15 -16.37 -5.30
N ASN A 145 19.12 -17.69 -5.09
CA ASN A 145 20.18 -18.60 -5.50
C ASN A 145 19.57 -19.98 -5.79
N VAL A 146 19.25 -20.20 -7.04
CA VAL A 146 18.63 -21.43 -7.51
C VAL A 146 19.62 -22.14 -8.43
N VAL A 147 20.01 -23.35 -8.03
CA VAL A 147 20.98 -24.18 -8.74
C VAL A 147 20.31 -25.51 -9.08
N SER A 148 20.51 -25.97 -10.28
CA SER A 148 19.98 -27.28 -10.69
C SER A 148 20.66 -28.41 -9.92
N ARG A 149 19.86 -29.35 -9.40
CA ARG A 149 20.36 -30.49 -8.63
C ARG A 149 20.71 -31.70 -9.52
N GLU A 150 20.16 -31.74 -10.70
CA GLU A 150 20.33 -32.77 -11.73
C GLU A 150 20.13 -32.16 -13.11
N ASP A 151 20.46 -32.92 -14.18
CA ASP A 151 20.18 -32.46 -15.53
C ASP A 151 18.67 -32.44 -15.76
N ASP A 152 18.15 -31.26 -16.10
CA ASP A 152 16.70 -31.06 -16.21
C ASP A 152 16.35 -29.92 -17.19
N GLN A 153 15.12 -29.94 -17.67
CA GLN A 153 14.59 -28.93 -18.58
C GLN A 153 13.45 -28.18 -17.94
N VAL A 154 13.48 -26.85 -18.04
CA VAL A 154 12.37 -26.00 -17.60
C VAL A 154 11.16 -26.22 -18.52
N PHE A 155 10.05 -26.62 -17.93
CA PHE A 155 8.80 -26.84 -18.64
C PHE A 155 7.94 -25.58 -18.63
N GLU A 156 7.78 -24.99 -17.43
CA GLU A 156 6.88 -23.84 -17.23
C GLU A 156 7.34 -22.96 -16.05
N ILE A 157 6.99 -21.68 -16.10
CA ILE A 157 7.14 -20.74 -14.98
C ILE A 157 5.76 -20.24 -14.60
N ALA A 158 5.17 -20.84 -13.57
CA ALA A 158 3.83 -20.51 -13.10
C ALA A 158 3.84 -19.54 -11.92
N PRO A 159 3.00 -18.49 -11.91
CA PRO A 159 2.87 -17.61 -10.76
C PRO A 159 2.23 -18.34 -9.58
N LYS A 160 2.74 -18.14 -8.36
CA LYS A 160 2.15 -18.63 -7.11
C LYS A 160 2.00 -17.50 -6.11
N LYS A 161 0.76 -17.09 -5.84
CA LYS A 161 0.45 -16.13 -4.80
C LYS A 161 0.46 -16.81 -3.44
N VAL A 162 1.19 -16.25 -2.47
CA VAL A 162 1.23 -16.72 -1.09
C VAL A 162 0.78 -15.57 -0.19
N LEU A 163 -0.17 -15.84 0.71
CA LEU A 163 -0.75 -14.85 1.65
C LEU A 163 -1.22 -13.54 0.98
N PHE A 164 -1.74 -13.61 -0.25
CA PHE A 164 -2.24 -12.48 -1.05
C PHE A 164 -1.23 -11.36 -1.38
N PHE A 165 -0.09 -11.29 -0.70
CA PHE A 165 0.87 -10.19 -0.82
C PHE A 165 2.17 -10.59 -1.51
N PHE A 166 2.57 -11.86 -1.42
CA PHE A 166 3.85 -12.31 -1.94
C PHE A 166 3.66 -13.06 -3.25
N THR A 167 4.32 -12.58 -4.31
CA THR A 167 4.35 -13.24 -5.60
C THR A 167 5.61 -14.08 -5.71
N PHE A 168 5.42 -15.38 -5.73
CA PHE A 168 6.45 -16.36 -6.04
C PHE A 168 6.23 -16.90 -7.45
N SER A 169 7.29 -17.37 -8.06
CA SER A 169 7.19 -18.21 -9.25
C SER A 169 7.59 -19.64 -8.90
N ARG A 170 6.81 -20.57 -9.39
CA ARG A 170 7.20 -21.97 -9.42
C ARG A 170 7.85 -22.23 -10.78
N VAL A 171 9.16 -22.45 -10.79
CA VAL A 171 9.88 -22.95 -11.95
C VAL A 171 9.69 -24.46 -11.97
N ILE A 172 8.87 -24.94 -12.90
CA ILE A 172 8.51 -26.35 -13.06
C ILE A 172 9.46 -26.93 -14.09
N CYS A 173 10.27 -27.89 -13.66
CA CYS A 173 11.12 -28.68 -14.55
C CYS A 173 10.56 -30.12 -14.67
N GLN A 174 11.12 -30.94 -15.53
CA GLN A 174 10.62 -32.31 -15.74
C GLN A 174 10.72 -33.19 -14.49
N ARG A 175 11.81 -33.02 -13.71
CA ARG A 175 12.11 -33.84 -12.53
C ARG A 175 12.11 -33.07 -11.21
N GLN A 176 12.32 -31.77 -11.24
CA GLN A 176 12.45 -30.94 -10.05
C GLN A 176 11.61 -29.66 -10.17
N ASN A 177 11.25 -29.09 -9.03
CA ASN A 177 10.53 -27.82 -8.97
C ASN A 177 11.23 -26.86 -8.01
N PHE A 178 11.28 -25.59 -8.37
CA PHE A 178 11.84 -24.53 -7.54
C PHE A 178 10.79 -23.47 -7.25
N LEU A 179 10.72 -23.04 -6.00
CA LEU A 179 9.92 -21.87 -5.60
C LEU A 179 10.87 -20.69 -5.47
N VAL A 180 10.66 -19.68 -6.29
CA VAL A 180 11.52 -18.48 -6.35
C VAL A 180 10.70 -17.27 -6.00
N TYR A 181 11.20 -16.39 -5.12
CA TYR A 181 10.55 -15.14 -4.77
C TYR A 181 10.80 -14.10 -5.86
N ALA A 182 10.13 -14.23 -6.96
CA ALA A 182 10.14 -13.31 -8.09
C ALA A 182 8.88 -13.51 -8.92
N PRO A 183 8.38 -12.49 -9.64
CA PRO A 183 7.38 -12.66 -10.69
C PRO A 183 7.96 -13.47 -11.87
N PRO A 184 7.11 -14.19 -12.63
CA PRO A 184 7.54 -14.92 -13.82
C PRO A 184 8.27 -14.05 -14.84
N ASP A 185 7.76 -12.83 -15.08
CA ASP A 185 8.34 -11.89 -16.03
C ASP A 185 9.77 -11.50 -15.65
N THR A 186 10.04 -11.24 -14.36
CA THR A 186 11.39 -10.94 -13.86
C THR A 186 12.33 -12.12 -14.07
N LEU A 187 11.88 -13.35 -13.83
CA LEU A 187 12.71 -14.53 -14.08
C LEU A 187 13.00 -14.72 -15.57
N SER A 188 12.02 -14.48 -16.42
CA SER A 188 12.17 -14.63 -17.87
C SER A 188 13.03 -13.52 -18.48
N HIS A 189 12.76 -12.27 -18.14
CA HIS A 189 13.41 -11.11 -18.78
C HIS A 189 14.78 -10.79 -18.16
N ASP A 190 14.87 -10.78 -16.82
CA ASP A 190 16.09 -10.33 -16.16
C ASP A 190 17.07 -11.48 -15.92
N PHE A 191 16.57 -12.68 -15.58
CA PHE A 191 17.41 -13.86 -15.31
C PHE A 191 17.50 -14.83 -16.49
N ASN A 192 16.80 -14.55 -17.59
CA ASN A 192 16.78 -15.39 -18.79
C ASN A 192 16.41 -16.87 -18.51
N VAL A 193 15.49 -17.07 -17.55
CA VAL A 193 14.90 -18.39 -17.29
C VAL A 193 13.73 -18.56 -18.26
N LEU A 194 13.85 -19.50 -19.19
CA LEU A 194 12.86 -19.69 -20.27
C LEU A 194 12.38 -21.13 -20.32
N PRO A 195 11.09 -21.36 -20.63
CA PRO A 195 10.61 -22.70 -20.97
C PRO A 195 11.43 -23.32 -22.11
N GLY A 196 11.72 -24.60 -22.00
CA GLY A 196 12.54 -25.31 -22.96
C GLY A 196 14.04 -25.29 -22.68
N ARG A 197 14.54 -24.39 -21.83
CA ARG A 197 15.96 -24.31 -21.49
C ARG A 197 16.39 -25.52 -20.64
N ILE A 198 17.52 -26.10 -21.01
CA ILE A 198 18.14 -27.23 -20.31
C ILE A 198 19.20 -26.67 -19.37
N TYR A 199 19.24 -27.21 -18.15
CA TYR A 199 20.25 -26.91 -17.14
C TYR A 199 20.91 -28.22 -16.70
N HIS A 200 22.24 -28.19 -16.63
CA HIS A 200 23.00 -29.31 -16.12
C HIS A 200 23.14 -29.29 -14.59
N ARG A 201 23.43 -30.43 -14.02
CA ARG A 201 23.65 -30.52 -12.57
C ARG A 201 24.73 -29.55 -12.12
N GLY A 202 24.39 -28.73 -11.13
CA GLY A 202 25.27 -27.67 -10.61
C GLY A 202 25.21 -26.34 -11.37
N GLU A 203 24.49 -26.27 -12.49
CA GLU A 203 24.30 -25.03 -13.25
C GLU A 203 23.33 -24.09 -12.54
N ILE A 204 23.62 -22.78 -12.62
CA ILE A 204 22.80 -21.74 -12.02
C ILE A 204 21.56 -21.50 -12.89
N ILE A 205 20.39 -21.74 -12.33
CA ILE A 205 19.10 -21.42 -12.96
C ILE A 205 18.82 -19.92 -12.78
N ALA A 206 18.88 -19.41 -11.54
CA ALA A 206 18.73 -17.99 -11.24
C ALA A 206 19.54 -17.63 -9.99
N ARG A 207 20.41 -16.66 -10.09
CA ARG A 207 21.19 -16.14 -8.97
C ARG A 207 21.34 -14.63 -9.08
N GLY A 208 21.22 -13.95 -7.95
CA GLY A 208 21.37 -12.51 -7.87
C GLY A 208 20.42 -11.87 -6.88
N ALA A 209 20.06 -10.63 -7.12
CA ALA A 209 19.15 -9.85 -6.30
C ALA A 209 17.89 -9.46 -7.04
N ILE A 210 16.79 -9.23 -6.31
CA ILE A 210 15.52 -8.75 -6.83
C ILE A 210 15.04 -7.61 -5.95
N ASP A 211 14.92 -6.43 -6.53
CA ASP A 211 14.31 -5.28 -5.90
C ASP A 211 12.78 -5.39 -6.04
N THR A 212 12.07 -5.25 -4.93
CA THR A 212 10.62 -5.56 -4.87
C THR A 212 9.72 -4.54 -5.52
N GLY A 213 10.26 -3.42 -5.99
CA GLY A 213 9.51 -2.28 -6.50
C GLY A 213 8.97 -1.38 -5.38
N ASP A 214 8.68 -0.14 -5.75
CA ASP A 214 8.20 0.87 -4.82
C ASP A 214 6.80 0.53 -4.29
N GLN A 215 6.60 0.76 -3.00
CA GLN A 215 5.29 0.67 -2.38
C GLN A 215 4.80 2.07 -2.07
N VAL A 216 3.65 2.40 -2.61
CA VAL A 216 3.10 3.76 -2.61
C VAL A 216 1.77 3.82 -1.88
N PHE A 217 1.55 4.91 -1.14
CA PHE A 217 0.20 5.25 -0.71
C PHE A 217 -0.48 6.11 -1.78
N VAL A 218 -1.70 5.73 -2.09
CA VAL A 218 -2.58 6.44 -3.02
C VAL A 218 -3.68 7.11 -2.23
N ASP A 219 -3.78 8.42 -2.40
CA ASP A 219 -4.83 9.26 -1.84
C ASP A 219 -6.08 9.16 -2.71
N LYS A 220 -7.10 8.51 -2.19
CA LYS A 220 -8.41 8.33 -2.84
C LYS A 220 -9.41 9.44 -2.49
N PHE A 221 -9.09 10.21 -1.46
CA PHE A 221 -10.01 11.20 -0.93
C PHE A 221 -9.99 12.50 -1.73
N THR A 222 -8.81 12.99 -2.09
CA THR A 222 -8.61 14.30 -2.73
C THR A 222 -9.40 14.44 -4.03
N TYR A 223 -9.40 13.43 -4.90
CA TYR A 223 -10.09 13.51 -6.20
C TYR A 223 -11.63 13.52 -6.12
N ASN A 224 -12.21 13.28 -4.94
CA ASN A 224 -13.65 13.50 -4.73
C ASN A 224 -14.02 14.99 -4.62
N PHE A 225 -13.06 15.86 -4.33
CA PHE A 225 -13.28 17.29 -4.07
C PHE A 225 -12.48 18.20 -5.00
N VAL A 226 -11.33 17.73 -5.46
CA VAL A 226 -10.39 18.51 -6.30
C VAL A 226 -10.15 17.74 -7.58
N LYS A 227 -10.30 18.41 -8.73
CA LYS A 227 -10.00 17.80 -10.02
C LYS A 227 -8.51 17.45 -10.12
N PRO A 228 -8.15 16.35 -10.81
CA PRO A 228 -6.77 16.01 -11.07
C PRO A 228 -6.01 17.13 -11.79
N HIS A 229 -4.74 17.32 -11.44
CA HIS A 229 -3.89 18.32 -12.07
C HIS A 229 -2.90 17.67 -13.03
N ARG A 230 -2.55 18.41 -14.08
CA ARG A 230 -1.48 17.95 -15.01
C ARG A 230 -0.18 17.81 -14.22
N GLY A 231 0.49 16.68 -14.43
CA GLY A 231 1.71 16.33 -13.71
C GLY A 231 1.47 15.41 -12.50
N ASP A 232 0.23 15.26 -12.02
CA ASP A 232 -0.05 14.28 -10.98
C ASP A 232 0.33 12.87 -11.43
N VAL A 233 0.99 12.11 -10.56
CA VAL A 233 1.10 10.67 -10.72
C VAL A 233 -0.16 10.06 -10.16
N PHE A 234 -0.97 9.41 -10.98
CA PHE A 234 -2.29 8.95 -10.61
C PHE A 234 -2.51 7.46 -10.88
N VAL A 235 -3.37 6.87 -10.08
CA VAL A 235 -3.78 5.48 -10.21
C VAL A 235 -5.20 5.43 -10.77
N PHE A 236 -5.43 4.55 -11.72
CA PHE A 236 -6.72 4.32 -12.34
C PHE A 236 -6.97 2.83 -12.57
N ARG A 237 -8.24 2.46 -12.71
CA ARG A 237 -8.65 1.10 -13.08
C ARG A 237 -8.56 0.92 -14.58
N THR A 238 -8.15 -0.26 -15.00
CA THR A 238 -8.03 -0.60 -16.43
C THR A 238 -9.32 -1.13 -17.04
N ASN A 239 -10.33 -1.43 -16.22
CA ASN A 239 -11.62 -1.95 -16.65
C ASN A 239 -12.29 -0.98 -17.65
N HIS A 240 -12.85 -1.54 -18.70
CA HIS A 240 -13.59 -0.79 -19.74
C HIS A 240 -12.76 0.26 -20.52
N ILE A 241 -11.42 0.21 -20.46
CA ILE A 241 -10.58 1.01 -21.34
C ILE A 241 -10.41 0.24 -22.65
N PRO A 242 -10.89 0.76 -23.79
CA PRO A 242 -10.70 0.12 -25.09
C PRO A 242 -9.20 -0.11 -25.34
N GLY A 243 -8.80 -1.26 -25.82
CA GLY A 243 -7.39 -1.58 -26.10
C GLY A 243 -6.60 -2.16 -24.91
N ILE A 244 -7.12 -2.14 -23.68
CA ILE A 244 -6.56 -2.92 -22.60
C ILE A 244 -7.39 -4.20 -22.46
N ARG A 245 -6.75 -5.36 -22.68
CA ARG A 245 -7.42 -6.64 -22.46
C ARG A 245 -7.58 -6.87 -20.96
N GLU A 246 -8.82 -7.13 -20.56
CA GLU A 246 -9.11 -7.58 -19.20
C GLU A 246 -8.73 -9.06 -19.12
N ASP A 247 -7.59 -9.35 -18.50
CA ASP A 247 -7.18 -10.70 -18.18
C ASP A 247 -7.35 -10.91 -16.67
N PRO A 248 -8.32 -11.75 -16.25
CA PRO A 248 -8.55 -12.03 -14.84
C PRO A 248 -7.32 -12.66 -14.13
N GLU A 249 -6.44 -13.31 -14.89
CA GLU A 249 -5.25 -13.99 -14.37
C GLU A 249 -4.00 -13.09 -14.40
N ALA A 250 -3.97 -12.07 -15.26
CA ALA A 250 -2.77 -11.27 -15.56
C ALA A 250 -2.43 -10.17 -14.56
N GLY A 251 -2.96 -10.13 -13.35
CA GLY A 251 -2.42 -9.24 -12.34
C GLY A 251 -3.34 -8.14 -11.83
N SER A 252 -2.79 -6.96 -11.56
CA SER A 252 -3.52 -5.86 -10.94
C SER A 252 -4.39 -5.13 -11.97
N PRO A 253 -5.70 -4.93 -11.70
CA PRO A 253 -6.57 -4.12 -12.56
C PRO A 253 -6.28 -2.62 -12.45
N PHE A 254 -5.15 -2.24 -11.87
CA PHE A 254 -4.76 -0.86 -11.62
C PHE A 254 -3.45 -0.53 -12.32
N TYR A 255 -3.45 0.61 -13.01
CA TYR A 255 -2.25 1.21 -13.58
C TYR A 255 -1.91 2.50 -12.84
N ILE A 256 -0.61 2.83 -12.84
CA ILE A 256 -0.08 4.10 -12.36
C ILE A 256 0.69 4.78 -13.49
N LYS A 257 0.37 6.03 -13.77
CA LYS A 257 0.96 6.84 -14.83
C LYS A 257 1.00 8.31 -14.41
N ARG A 258 1.66 9.13 -15.18
CA ARG A 258 1.62 10.59 -15.05
C ARG A 258 0.48 11.16 -15.90
N LEU A 259 -0.31 12.05 -15.32
CA LEU A 259 -1.39 12.75 -15.99
C LEU A 259 -0.80 13.83 -16.90
N ALA A 260 -0.79 13.57 -18.18
CA ALA A 260 -0.19 14.43 -19.19
C ALA A 260 -1.20 15.39 -19.82
N GLY A 261 -2.42 14.92 -20.08
CA GLY A 261 -3.47 15.73 -20.70
C GLY A 261 -4.74 15.75 -19.86
N LEU A 262 -5.29 16.94 -19.67
CA LEU A 262 -6.59 17.20 -19.08
C LEU A 262 -7.69 17.22 -20.15
N PRO A 263 -8.97 17.12 -19.76
CA PRO A 263 -10.09 17.25 -20.69
C PRO A 263 -10.01 18.50 -21.56
N GLY A 264 -10.02 18.31 -22.89
CA GLY A 264 -9.94 19.39 -23.88
C GLY A 264 -8.53 19.83 -24.28
N ASP A 265 -7.48 19.32 -23.62
CA ASP A 265 -6.10 19.60 -24.03
C ASP A 265 -5.78 19.00 -25.40
N THR A 266 -4.97 19.71 -26.17
CA THR A 266 -4.37 19.21 -27.41
C THR A 266 -2.92 18.83 -27.16
N LEU A 267 -2.59 17.55 -27.35
CA LEU A 267 -1.28 16.99 -27.08
C LEU A 267 -0.53 16.71 -28.38
N ARG A 268 0.79 16.90 -28.34
CA ARG A 268 1.71 16.54 -29.43
C ARG A 268 3.07 16.14 -28.83
N ILE A 269 3.67 15.11 -29.35
CA ILE A 269 5.04 14.70 -29.02
C ILE A 269 5.94 15.00 -30.19
N ASP A 270 7.01 15.73 -29.91
CA ASP A 270 8.16 15.94 -30.81
C ASP A 270 9.42 15.56 -30.00
N PRO A 271 9.89 14.33 -30.13
CA PRO A 271 10.90 13.81 -29.24
C PRO A 271 12.12 14.69 -29.07
N PRO A 272 12.61 14.91 -27.85
CA PRO A 272 12.18 14.31 -26.57
C PRO A 272 11.07 15.08 -25.87
N PHE A 273 10.39 16.02 -26.52
CA PHE A 273 9.47 16.96 -25.89
C PHE A 273 8.00 16.57 -26.04
N LEU A 274 7.25 16.82 -24.97
CA LEU A 274 5.79 16.80 -24.94
C LEU A 274 5.27 18.25 -25.02
N TYR A 275 4.32 18.49 -25.89
CA TYR A 275 3.62 19.77 -26.03
C TYR A 275 2.16 19.59 -25.62
N VAL A 276 1.65 20.58 -24.90
CA VAL A 276 0.26 20.70 -24.49
C VAL A 276 -0.23 22.08 -24.91
N ASN A 277 -1.28 22.12 -25.74
CA ASN A 277 -1.81 23.38 -26.29
C ASN A 277 -0.71 24.23 -26.90
N ASP A 278 0.13 23.60 -27.75
CA ASP A 278 1.28 24.16 -28.47
C ASP A 278 2.44 24.70 -27.60
N LYS A 279 2.37 24.55 -26.28
CA LYS A 279 3.47 24.89 -25.37
C LYS A 279 4.13 23.62 -24.83
N LYS A 280 5.43 23.70 -24.55
CA LYS A 280 6.11 22.60 -23.88
C LYS A 280 5.42 22.33 -22.53
N ALA A 281 5.22 21.06 -22.21
CA ALA A 281 4.63 20.68 -20.93
C ALA A 281 5.50 21.18 -19.77
N GLU A 282 4.88 21.87 -18.83
CA GLU A 282 5.53 22.46 -17.67
C GLU A 282 5.31 21.60 -16.43
N GLY A 283 6.26 21.61 -15.52
CA GLY A 283 6.23 20.93 -14.24
C GLY A 283 7.36 19.92 -14.07
N TYR A 284 7.75 19.74 -12.81
CA TYR A 284 8.94 18.99 -12.41
C TYR A 284 9.09 17.60 -13.06
N GLY A 285 8.01 16.82 -13.11
CA GLY A 285 8.04 15.48 -13.71
C GLY A 285 8.28 15.52 -15.21
N PHE A 286 7.60 16.43 -15.93
CA PHE A 286 7.75 16.58 -17.37
C PHE A 286 9.15 17.09 -17.75
N GLU A 287 9.66 18.08 -17.03
CA GLU A 287 10.99 18.66 -17.27
C GLU A 287 12.09 17.61 -17.13
N ARG A 288 11.97 16.74 -16.11
CA ARG A 288 12.90 15.63 -15.90
C ARG A 288 12.87 14.65 -17.07
N VAL A 289 11.69 14.21 -17.50
CA VAL A 289 11.57 13.29 -18.63
C VAL A 289 12.10 13.93 -19.90
N MET A 290 11.68 15.18 -20.22
CA MET A 290 12.08 15.91 -21.41
C MET A 290 13.56 16.31 -21.43
N SER A 291 14.23 16.31 -20.27
CA SER A 291 15.67 16.60 -20.20
C SER A 291 16.50 15.62 -21.01
N ALA A 292 15.98 14.43 -21.27
CA ALA A 292 16.65 13.30 -21.92
C ALA A 292 18.05 12.97 -21.33
N LYS A 293 18.30 13.44 -20.09
CA LYS A 293 19.54 13.13 -19.37
C LYS A 293 19.38 11.80 -18.63
N PRO A 294 20.33 10.89 -18.74
CA PRO A 294 20.26 9.63 -17.99
C PRO A 294 19.89 9.82 -16.52
N PRO A 295 19.00 9.02 -15.97
CA PRO A 295 18.35 7.85 -16.56
C PRO A 295 17.09 8.15 -17.43
N TYR A 296 16.69 9.39 -17.62
CA TYR A 296 15.57 9.78 -18.48
C TYR A 296 15.95 9.76 -19.96
N ARG A 297 15.00 9.41 -20.82
CA ARG A 297 15.23 9.24 -22.26
C ARG A 297 14.38 10.18 -23.14
N GLY A 298 13.56 11.03 -22.52
CA GLY A 298 12.59 11.85 -23.22
C GLY A 298 11.29 11.10 -23.53
N TYR A 299 10.33 11.82 -24.11
CA TYR A 299 9.09 11.24 -24.61
C TYR A 299 9.30 10.66 -26.00
N ALA A 300 8.81 9.45 -26.22
CA ALA A 300 8.79 8.77 -27.51
C ALA A 300 7.42 8.89 -28.17
N LEU A 301 7.38 8.83 -29.48
CA LEU A 301 6.14 8.74 -30.25
C LEU A 301 5.34 7.50 -29.85
N GLY A 302 4.02 7.59 -29.97
CA GLY A 302 3.10 6.51 -29.72
C GLY A 302 2.96 5.53 -30.88
N HIS A 303 2.06 4.61 -30.73
CA HIS A 303 1.73 3.64 -31.77
C HIS A 303 0.43 4.03 -32.47
N GLU A 304 -0.64 4.21 -31.73
CA GLU A 304 -1.96 4.57 -32.25
C GLU A 304 -2.26 6.07 -32.06
N TYR A 305 -1.98 6.58 -30.86
CA TYR A 305 -2.13 7.99 -30.53
C TYR A 305 -0.75 8.66 -30.44
N LEU A 306 -0.64 9.90 -30.92
CA LEU A 306 0.62 10.66 -30.96
C LEU A 306 1.76 9.93 -31.70
N SER A 307 1.40 9.26 -32.80
CA SER A 307 2.33 8.42 -33.58
C SER A 307 3.27 9.19 -34.53
N GLN A 308 3.03 10.49 -34.73
CA GLN A 308 3.82 11.34 -35.58
C GLN A 308 4.02 12.71 -34.93
N SER A 309 5.20 13.32 -35.08
CA SER A 309 5.50 14.65 -34.49
C SER A 309 4.59 15.78 -35.00
N ALA A 310 4.08 15.64 -36.21
CA ALA A 310 3.17 16.63 -36.82
C ALA A 310 1.69 16.42 -36.41
N ARG A 311 1.36 15.27 -35.79
CA ARG A 311 -0.02 14.93 -35.45
C ARG A 311 -0.31 15.24 -34.00
N SER A 312 -1.35 16.02 -33.74
CA SER A 312 -1.86 16.30 -32.42
C SER A 312 -3.07 15.41 -32.10
N TYR A 313 -3.32 15.24 -30.81
CA TYR A 313 -4.48 14.53 -30.26
C TYR A 313 -5.20 15.40 -29.25
N THR A 314 -6.50 15.60 -29.42
CA THR A 314 -7.31 16.35 -28.45
C THR A 314 -7.96 15.36 -27.48
N VAL A 315 -7.71 15.57 -26.19
CA VAL A 315 -8.26 14.75 -25.10
C VAL A 315 -9.77 15.00 -25.00
N PRO A 316 -10.61 13.97 -24.98
CA PRO A 316 -12.04 14.13 -24.84
C PRO A 316 -12.42 14.80 -23.49
N LYS A 317 -13.65 15.37 -23.43
CA LYS A 317 -14.11 16.15 -22.27
C LYS A 317 -14.31 15.34 -20.99
N ASP A 318 -14.45 14.04 -21.11
CA ASP A 318 -14.66 13.07 -20.02
C ASP A 318 -13.44 12.17 -19.78
N GLY A 319 -12.28 12.54 -20.32
CA GLY A 319 -11.08 11.71 -20.28
C GLY A 319 -9.82 12.46 -19.90
N TYR A 320 -8.82 11.68 -19.53
CA TYR A 320 -7.47 12.10 -19.19
C TYR A 320 -6.45 11.33 -20.01
N PHE A 321 -5.34 11.95 -20.35
CA PHE A 321 -4.28 11.29 -21.11
C PHE A 321 -3.11 10.95 -20.20
N ALA A 322 -2.79 9.68 -20.08
CA ALA A 322 -1.83 9.10 -19.16
C ALA A 322 -0.54 8.71 -19.88
N LEU A 323 0.61 9.18 -19.42
CA LEU A 323 1.92 8.79 -19.93
C LEU A 323 2.80 8.18 -18.85
N GLY A 324 3.61 7.19 -19.22
CA GLY A 324 4.68 6.71 -18.36
C GLY A 324 5.93 7.58 -18.47
N ASP A 325 6.61 7.77 -17.35
CA ASP A 325 7.88 8.51 -17.31
C ASP A 325 9.00 7.75 -18.03
N ASN A 326 8.92 6.41 -18.06
CA ASN A 326 9.73 5.55 -18.92
C ASN A 326 9.07 5.38 -20.29
N SER A 327 9.04 6.45 -21.05
CA SER A 327 8.25 6.54 -22.27
C SER A 327 8.53 5.44 -23.29
N TYR A 328 9.77 4.94 -23.37
CA TYR A 328 10.19 3.86 -24.28
C TYR A 328 9.77 2.47 -23.80
N ASN A 329 9.42 2.32 -22.52
CA ASN A 329 8.98 1.05 -21.93
C ASN A 329 7.67 1.23 -21.15
N SER A 330 6.71 1.93 -21.76
CA SER A 330 5.42 2.19 -21.13
C SER A 330 4.29 1.86 -22.09
N TYR A 331 3.42 0.96 -21.66
CA TYR A 331 2.11 0.74 -22.27
C TYR A 331 1.13 1.71 -21.64
N ASP A 332 0.85 2.83 -22.34
CA ASP A 332 0.08 3.96 -21.82
C ASP A 332 -0.91 4.51 -22.86
N SER A 333 -1.47 5.69 -22.65
CA SER A 333 -2.50 6.28 -23.52
C SER A 333 -2.09 6.42 -24.97
N ARG A 334 -0.82 6.36 -25.31
CA ARG A 334 -0.36 6.31 -26.70
C ARG A 334 -0.77 5.05 -27.44
N TYR A 335 -1.14 4.00 -26.72
CA TYR A 335 -1.59 2.70 -27.25
C TYR A 335 -3.10 2.53 -27.15
N TRP A 336 -3.69 2.85 -25.99
CA TRP A 336 -5.08 2.51 -25.66
C TRP A 336 -5.99 3.74 -25.49
N GLY A 337 -5.47 4.98 -25.66
CA GLY A 337 -6.26 6.21 -25.63
C GLY A 337 -6.49 6.80 -24.24
N PRO A 338 -7.58 7.57 -24.04
CA PRO A 338 -7.84 8.26 -22.78
C PRO A 338 -8.32 7.35 -21.66
N VAL A 339 -8.02 7.75 -20.42
CA VAL A 339 -8.62 7.20 -19.19
C VAL A 339 -9.87 7.99 -18.87
N LEU A 340 -10.99 7.33 -18.70
CA LEU A 340 -12.25 7.99 -18.35
C LEU A 340 -12.25 8.41 -16.86
N ASP A 341 -13.02 9.44 -16.54
CA ASP A 341 -13.17 9.96 -15.17
C ASP A 341 -13.60 8.87 -14.17
N VAL A 342 -14.49 7.99 -14.57
CA VAL A 342 -14.99 6.86 -13.78
C VAL A 342 -13.91 5.85 -13.41
N ASN A 343 -12.81 5.81 -14.16
CA ASN A 343 -11.68 4.91 -13.90
C ASN A 343 -10.71 5.44 -12.85
N LEU A 344 -10.79 6.73 -12.50
CA LEU A 344 -9.88 7.33 -11.53
C LEU A 344 -10.01 6.68 -10.16
N VAL A 345 -8.88 6.41 -9.52
CA VAL A 345 -8.81 5.86 -8.17
C VAL A 345 -8.27 6.89 -7.20
N GLY A 346 -7.18 7.55 -7.54
CA GLY A 346 -6.58 8.55 -6.68
C GLY A 346 -5.18 8.97 -7.10
N ARG A 347 -4.62 9.90 -6.35
CA ARG A 347 -3.29 10.44 -6.56
C ARG A 347 -2.24 9.61 -5.83
N GLY A 348 -1.14 9.28 -6.48
CA GLY A 348 0.06 8.75 -5.83
C GLY A 348 0.62 9.79 -4.87
N LEU A 349 0.59 9.52 -3.58
CA LEU A 349 0.94 10.49 -2.55
C LEU A 349 2.41 10.39 -2.16
N LEU A 350 2.82 9.23 -1.69
CA LEU A 350 4.18 9.00 -1.22
C LEU A 350 4.63 7.55 -1.40
N VAL A 351 5.92 7.36 -1.56
CA VAL A 351 6.59 6.07 -1.46
C VAL A 351 6.93 5.83 0.01
N TYR A 352 6.35 4.80 0.63
CA TYR A 352 6.59 4.51 2.04
C TYR A 352 7.65 3.43 2.26
N TRP A 353 7.95 2.63 1.23
CA TRP A 353 9.01 1.64 1.22
C TRP A 353 9.33 1.22 -0.23
N PRO A 354 10.58 0.92 -0.59
CA PRO A 354 11.80 0.96 0.23
C PRO A 354 12.22 2.38 0.64
N PHE A 355 13.16 2.47 1.61
CA PHE A 355 13.65 3.76 2.08
C PHE A 355 14.65 4.42 1.13
N TYR A 356 15.13 3.71 0.12
CA TYR A 356 16.00 4.22 -0.93
C TYR A 356 15.66 3.52 -2.25
N PRO A 357 15.63 4.24 -3.42
CA PRO A 357 15.99 5.65 -3.60
C PRO A 357 14.81 6.64 -3.51
N HIS A 358 13.54 6.19 -3.50
CA HIS A 358 12.37 7.05 -3.79
C HIS A 358 11.52 7.41 -2.56
N TRP A 359 11.97 7.09 -1.35
CA TRP A 359 11.19 7.36 -0.15
C TRP A 359 10.74 8.82 -0.04
N GLY A 360 9.46 9.05 0.23
CA GLY A 360 8.87 10.37 0.38
C GLY A 360 7.78 10.70 -0.62
N LEU A 361 7.45 11.99 -0.74
CA LEU A 361 6.36 12.46 -1.60
C LEU A 361 6.69 12.26 -3.10
N ILE A 362 5.71 11.76 -3.84
CA ILE A 362 5.80 11.57 -5.30
C ILE A 362 5.61 12.92 -5.99
N ARG A 363 6.55 13.29 -6.87
CA ARG A 363 6.57 14.57 -7.60
C ARG A 363 6.63 14.37 -9.10
#